data_e644e94dd7c8d4ff613c9a8c3fbc3904
#
_entry.id   e644e94dd7c8d4ff613c9a8c3fbc3904
#
_cell.length_a   1.000
_cell.length_b   1.000
_cell.length_c   1.000
_cell.angle_alpha   90.00
_cell.angle_beta   90.00
_cell.angle_gamma   90.00
#
_symmetry.space_group_name_H-M   'P 1'
#
loop_
_entity.id
_entity.type
_entity.pdbx_description
1 polymer ?
#
loop_
_entity_poly.entity_id
_entity_poly.type
_entity_poly.pdbx_seq_one_letter_code
_entity_poly.pdbx_strand_id
1 'polypeptide(L)'
;MSDIKVVEGEIFTDYRGVISSLNGFDFDGVERFYFIHHPDADVVRGWHAHQFEKKWFYCVKGAFTIGLVKIDDWEHPSVDLKAEVFHFL
;
A
#
# COMPACT_ATOMS: atom_id res chain seq x y z
N MET A 1 2.00 -12.75 -4.63
CA MET A 1 1.22 -11.60 -5.09
C MET A 1 1.22 -11.55 -6.60
N SER A 2 0.08 -11.72 -7.21
CA SER A 2 0.00 -11.77 -8.66
C SER A 2 -0.12 -10.39 -9.30
N ASP A 3 -0.88 -9.48 -8.69
CA ASP A 3 -1.17 -8.19 -9.30
C ASP A 3 -1.18 -7.06 -8.29
N ILE A 4 -0.86 -5.87 -8.80
CA ILE A 4 -0.97 -4.62 -8.07
C ILE A 4 -2.29 -3.98 -8.48
N LYS A 5 -3.07 -3.59 -7.49
CA LYS A 5 -4.37 -2.96 -7.71
C LYS A 5 -4.46 -1.68 -6.90
N VAL A 6 -4.85 -0.60 -7.56
CA VAL A 6 -5.14 0.67 -6.91
C VAL A 6 -6.66 0.83 -6.84
N VAL A 7 -7.17 1.04 -5.64
CA VAL A 7 -8.60 1.24 -5.41
C VAL A 7 -8.81 2.68 -4.97
N GLU A 8 -9.71 3.40 -5.65
CA GLU A 8 -10.02 4.76 -5.31
C GLU A 8 -11.20 4.82 -4.36
N GLY A 9 -11.08 5.68 -3.36
CA GLY A 9 -12.15 5.95 -2.42
C GLY A 9 -12.83 7.27 -2.72
N GLU A 10 -13.57 7.76 -1.75
CA GLU A 10 -14.33 9.00 -1.85
C GLU A 10 -13.99 9.92 -0.69
N ILE A 11 -14.10 11.23 -0.93
CA ILE A 11 -13.92 12.26 0.08
C ILE A 11 -15.19 13.10 0.13
N PHE A 12 -15.72 13.23 1.34
CA PHE A 12 -16.84 14.12 1.61
C PHE A 12 -16.42 15.19 2.62
N THR A 13 -16.65 16.44 2.30
CA THR A 13 -16.26 17.57 3.15
C THR A 13 -17.45 18.47 3.44
N ASP A 14 -17.65 18.82 4.69
CA ASP A 14 -18.61 19.83 5.10
C ASP A 14 -18.03 20.66 6.28
N TYR A 15 -18.87 21.48 6.92
CA TYR A 15 -18.41 22.35 8.03
C TYR A 15 -17.91 21.55 9.24
N ARG A 16 -18.24 20.27 9.36
CA ARG A 16 -17.80 19.42 10.48
C ARG A 16 -16.45 18.78 10.22
N GLY A 17 -15.97 18.81 8.98
CA GLY A 17 -14.67 18.22 8.60
C GLY A 17 -14.75 17.35 7.36
N VAL A 18 -13.89 16.35 7.31
CA VAL A 18 -13.69 15.51 6.14
C VAL A 18 -13.94 14.04 6.49
N ILE A 19 -14.72 13.37 5.64
CA ILE A 19 -14.85 11.91 5.69
C ILE A 19 -14.17 11.34 4.45
N SER A 20 -13.16 10.49 4.68
CA SER A 20 -12.53 9.70 3.62
C SER A 20 -13.05 8.28 3.74
N SER A 21 -13.61 7.76 2.66
CA SER A 21 -14.26 6.46 2.70
C SER A 21 -13.87 5.60 1.51
N LEU A 22 -13.99 4.30 1.69
CA LEU A 22 -13.82 3.32 0.63
C LEU A 22 -14.99 2.34 0.69
N ASN A 23 -15.95 2.55 -0.20
CA ASN A 23 -17.14 1.71 -0.28
C ASN A 23 -16.91 0.56 -1.26
N GLY A 24 -17.56 -0.55 -1.00
CA GLY A 24 -17.44 -1.72 -1.85
C GLY A 24 -16.12 -2.49 -1.70
N PHE A 25 -15.33 -2.17 -0.69
CA PHE A 25 -14.11 -2.90 -0.39
C PHE A 25 -14.45 -4.15 0.42
N ASP A 26 -13.90 -5.27 -0.03
CA ASP A 26 -14.11 -6.54 0.62
C ASP A 26 -12.96 -6.82 1.59
N PHE A 27 -13.28 -6.90 2.87
CA PHE A 27 -12.32 -7.23 3.92
C PHE A 27 -12.16 -8.74 4.12
N ASP A 28 -12.83 -9.55 3.34
CA ASP A 28 -12.71 -10.99 3.43
C ASP A 28 -11.26 -11.44 3.23
N GLY A 29 -10.77 -12.30 4.11
CA GLY A 29 -9.39 -12.74 4.09
C GLY A 29 -8.41 -11.81 4.79
N VAL A 30 -8.85 -10.67 5.32
CA VAL A 30 -8.00 -9.79 6.13
C VAL A 30 -7.87 -10.37 7.53
N GLU A 31 -6.69 -10.81 7.88
CA GLU A 31 -6.43 -11.45 9.17
C GLU A 31 -5.76 -10.53 10.18
N ARG A 32 -5.12 -9.45 9.69
CA ARG A 32 -4.35 -8.57 10.55
C ARG A 32 -4.47 -7.13 10.07
N PHE A 33 -4.52 -6.24 11.03
CA PHE A 33 -4.65 -4.80 10.80
C PHE A 33 -3.68 -4.06 11.72
N TYR A 34 -2.91 -3.13 11.17
CA TYR A 34 -2.01 -2.32 11.97
C TYR A 34 -1.68 -1.00 11.28
N PHE A 35 -1.24 -0.04 12.06
CA PHE A 35 -0.77 1.24 11.55
C PHE A 35 0.74 1.33 11.60
N ILE A 36 1.31 2.02 10.62
CA ILE A 36 2.71 2.39 10.62
C ILE A 36 2.77 3.91 10.69
N HIS A 37 3.52 4.43 11.66
CA HIS A 37 3.72 5.85 11.82
C HIS A 37 5.23 6.12 11.79
N HIS A 38 5.67 6.90 10.78
CA HIS A 38 7.07 7.27 10.67
C HIS A 38 7.35 8.50 11.56
N PRO A 39 8.52 8.53 12.25
CA PRO A 39 8.86 9.70 13.07
C PRO A 39 9.14 10.95 12.24
N ASP A 40 9.60 10.78 10.99
CA ASP A 40 9.82 11.89 10.06
C ASP A 40 9.78 11.37 8.62
N ALA A 41 9.90 12.29 7.66
CA ALA A 41 9.78 11.97 6.25
C ALA A 41 11.01 11.26 5.66
N ASP A 42 12.11 11.22 6.37
CA ASP A 42 13.35 10.61 5.88
C ASP A 42 13.45 9.12 6.15
N VAL A 43 12.52 8.57 6.91
CA VAL A 43 12.53 7.15 7.24
C VAL A 43 12.07 6.33 6.05
N VAL A 44 12.87 5.37 5.67
CA VAL A 44 12.56 4.38 4.64
C VAL A 44 12.49 3.00 5.26
N ARG A 45 11.37 2.31 5.04
CA ARG A 45 11.17 0.94 5.49
C ARG A 45 11.21 0.01 4.28
N GLY A 46 12.02 -0.97 4.30
CA GLY A 46 12.11 -1.92 3.18
C GLY A 46 13.51 -2.52 3.07
N TRP A 47 13.74 -3.40 2.17
CA TRP A 47 12.73 -4.06 1.34
C TRP A 47 12.28 -5.34 2.04
N HIS A 48 10.99 -5.66 1.91
CA HIS A 48 10.43 -6.90 2.46
C HIS A 48 9.76 -7.68 1.34
N ALA A 49 9.98 -8.97 1.29
CA ALA A 49 9.41 -9.83 0.27
C ALA A 49 8.31 -10.71 0.84
N HIS A 50 7.23 -10.88 0.09
CA HIS A 50 6.07 -11.68 0.49
C HIS A 50 5.61 -12.51 -0.70
N GLN A 51 5.72 -13.81 -0.59
CA GLN A 51 5.33 -14.72 -1.66
C GLN A 51 3.82 -15.02 -1.64
N PHE A 52 3.26 -15.21 -0.46
CA PHE A 52 1.88 -15.68 -0.30
C PHE A 52 0.96 -14.67 0.36
N GLU A 53 1.48 -13.64 0.97
CA GLU A 53 0.68 -12.62 1.63
C GLU A 53 0.16 -11.60 0.65
N LYS A 54 -1.10 -11.20 0.85
CA LYS A 54 -1.68 -10.01 0.20
C LYS A 54 -1.71 -8.88 1.20
N LYS A 55 -1.43 -7.68 0.74
CA LYS A 55 -1.43 -6.49 1.59
C LYS A 55 -2.22 -5.37 0.94
N TRP A 56 -2.94 -4.63 1.78
CA TRP A 56 -3.62 -3.40 1.40
C TRP A 56 -3.01 -2.25 2.17
N PHE A 57 -2.77 -1.14 1.48
CA PHE A 57 -2.19 0.07 2.06
C PHE A 57 -3.13 1.23 1.90
N TYR A 58 -3.26 2.03 2.94
CA TYR A 58 -4.07 3.24 2.94
C TYR A 58 -3.32 4.34 3.65
N CYS A 59 -3.23 5.52 3.01
CA CYS A 59 -2.62 6.70 3.61
C CYS A 59 -3.64 7.42 4.49
N VAL A 60 -3.50 7.31 5.80
CA VAL A 60 -4.43 7.92 6.75
C VAL A 60 -4.16 9.40 6.92
N LYS A 61 -2.89 9.80 6.95
CA LYS A 61 -2.48 11.17 7.17
C LYS A 61 -1.17 11.46 6.47
N GLY A 62 -1.06 12.64 5.85
CA GLY A 62 0.14 13.04 5.15
C GLY A 62 0.26 12.40 3.79
N ALA A 63 1.47 12.03 3.43
CA ALA A 63 1.76 11.41 2.14
C ALA A 63 2.84 10.34 2.30
N PHE A 64 2.79 9.32 1.47
CA PHE A 64 3.85 8.34 1.42
C PHE A 64 4.06 7.81 0.01
N THR A 65 5.21 7.21 -0.20
CA THR A 65 5.58 6.58 -1.45
C THR A 65 5.84 5.11 -1.21
N ILE A 66 5.27 4.26 -2.05
CA ILE A 66 5.51 2.82 -2.03
C ILE A 66 6.19 2.41 -3.32
N GLY A 67 7.32 1.71 -3.18
CA GLY A 67 7.97 1.04 -4.30
C GLY A 67 7.66 -0.46 -4.24
N LEU A 68 7.21 -1.01 -5.35
CA LEU A 68 6.82 -2.42 -5.45
C LEU A 68 7.56 -3.07 -6.60
N VAL A 69 8.09 -4.26 -6.34
CA VAL A 69 8.77 -5.08 -7.35
C VAL A 69 8.07 -6.41 -7.43
N LYS A 70 7.63 -6.78 -8.63
CA LYS A 70 7.10 -8.12 -8.88
C LYS A 70 8.26 -9.08 -9.08
N ILE A 71 8.29 -10.15 -8.31
CA ILE A 71 9.28 -11.21 -8.45
C ILE A 71 8.79 -12.17 -9.53
N ASP A 72 9.57 -12.33 -10.59
CA ASP A 72 9.23 -13.20 -11.72
C ASP A 72 9.41 -14.68 -11.39
N ASP A 73 10.44 -15.01 -10.65
CA ASP A 73 10.72 -16.37 -10.22
C ASP A 73 11.30 -16.31 -8.81
N TRP A 74 10.60 -16.88 -7.83
CA TRP A 74 11.01 -16.83 -6.43
C TRP A 74 12.26 -17.65 -6.13
N GLU A 75 12.55 -18.67 -6.92
CA GLU A 75 13.76 -19.47 -6.76
C GLU A 75 14.96 -18.80 -7.43
N HIS A 76 14.73 -18.15 -8.58
CA HIS A 76 15.77 -17.52 -9.37
C HIS A 76 15.32 -16.16 -9.90
N PRO A 77 15.19 -15.14 -9.01
CA PRO A 77 14.73 -13.83 -9.46
C PRO A 77 15.68 -13.20 -10.48
N SER A 78 15.12 -12.53 -11.47
CA SER A 78 15.93 -11.75 -12.40
C SER A 78 16.63 -10.61 -11.68
N VAL A 79 17.84 -10.26 -12.12
CA VAL A 79 18.66 -9.24 -11.47
C VAL A 79 18.28 -7.81 -11.88
N ASP A 80 17.52 -7.66 -12.95
CA ASP A 80 17.15 -6.37 -13.54
C ASP A 80 15.68 -6.01 -13.34
N LEU A 81 15.03 -6.59 -12.34
CA LEU A 81 13.65 -6.25 -11.99
C LEU A 81 13.53 -4.78 -11.62
N LYS A 82 12.49 -4.13 -12.11
CA LYS A 82 12.25 -2.72 -11.87
C LYS A 82 11.11 -2.53 -10.88
N ALA A 83 11.25 -1.53 -10.02
CA ALA A 83 10.20 -1.14 -9.09
C ALA A 83 9.14 -0.30 -9.79
N GLU A 84 7.89 -0.54 -9.43
CA GLU A 84 6.81 0.41 -9.69
C GLU A 84 6.64 1.29 -8.45
N VAL A 85 6.50 2.59 -8.65
CA VAL A 85 6.46 3.57 -7.56
C VAL A 85 5.11 4.24 -7.54
N PHE A 86 4.48 4.25 -6.39
CA PHE A 86 3.18 4.87 -6.18
C PHE A 86 3.27 5.93 -5.09
N HIS A 87 2.66 7.08 -5.34
CA HIS A 87 2.59 8.18 -4.38
C HIS A 87 1.16 8.32 -3.89
N PHE A 88 0.99 8.37 -2.57
CA PHE A 88 -0.32 8.51 -1.93
C PHE A 88 -0.34 9.76 -1.05
N LEU A 89 -1.41 10.51 -1.17
CA LEU A 89 -1.62 11.76 -0.42
C LEU A 89 -2.75 11.61 0.60
#